data_febd0d8765085030dd347c1444f2d355
#
_entry.id   febd0d8765085030dd347c1444f2d355
#
_cell.length_a   1.000
_cell.length_b   1.000
_cell.length_c   1.000
_cell.angle_alpha   90.00
_cell.angle_beta   90.00
_cell.angle_gamma   90.00
#
_symmetry.space_group_name_H-M   'P 1'
#
loop_
_entity.id
_entity.type
_entity.pdbx_description
1 polymer ?
#
loop_
_entity_poly.entity_id
_entity_poly.type
_entity_poly.pdbx_seq_one_letter_code
_entity_poly.pdbx_strand_id
1 'polypeptide(L)'
;MKLMKLVILIVLIALALFLILPSLSWAADDGATVYKAKCAVCHGADLGGKPAAKIPSLVSDEAKKSSDADMTEMIANGGKDKKAMHAFANQGVSPDQIKMLIAYIRGAQKK
;
A
#
# COMPACT_ATOMS: atom_id res chain seq x y z
N MET A 1 9.49 39.92 -27.86
CA MET A 1 9.31 38.60 -28.50
C MET A 1 10.11 37.49 -27.84
N LYS A 2 11.40 37.68 -27.56
CA LYS A 2 12.21 36.69 -26.83
C LYS A 2 11.67 36.44 -25.38
N LEU A 3 11.28 37.51 -24.70
CA LEU A 3 10.71 37.40 -23.34
C LEU A 3 9.41 36.61 -23.33
N MET A 4 8.55 36.83 -24.31
CA MET A 4 7.27 36.12 -24.42
C MET A 4 7.46 34.62 -24.69
N LYS A 5 8.42 34.25 -25.53
CA LYS A 5 8.79 32.84 -25.78
C LYS A 5 9.35 32.18 -24.53
N LEU A 6 10.17 32.91 -23.76
CA LEU A 6 10.72 32.42 -22.51
C LEU A 6 9.61 32.19 -21.48
N VAL A 7 8.67 33.09 -21.34
CA VAL A 7 7.52 32.97 -20.43
C VAL A 7 6.66 31.76 -20.82
N ILE A 8 6.37 31.56 -22.08
CA ILE A 8 5.61 30.41 -22.57
C ILE A 8 6.33 29.09 -22.24
N LEU A 9 7.64 29.05 -22.44
CA LEU A 9 8.44 27.86 -22.12
C LEU A 9 8.40 27.53 -20.63
N ILE A 10 8.54 28.52 -19.76
CA ILE A 10 8.48 28.34 -18.30
C ILE A 10 7.10 27.82 -17.88
N VAL A 11 6.03 28.37 -18.43
CA VAL A 11 4.67 27.94 -18.15
C VAL A 11 4.45 26.48 -18.57
N LEU A 12 4.95 26.11 -19.75
CA LEU A 12 4.82 24.73 -20.24
C LEU A 12 5.59 23.71 -19.35
N ILE A 13 6.79 24.10 -18.92
CA ILE A 13 7.60 23.27 -18.01
C ILE A 13 6.90 23.12 -16.65
N ALA A 14 6.40 24.20 -16.09
CA ALA A 14 5.67 24.18 -14.82
C ALA A 14 4.40 23.32 -14.91
N LEU A 15 3.67 23.39 -16.03
CA LEU A 15 2.48 22.58 -16.25
C LEU A 15 2.83 21.09 -16.37
N ALA A 16 3.90 20.76 -17.07
CA ALA A 16 4.37 19.38 -17.20
C ALA A 16 4.80 18.79 -15.85
N LEU A 17 5.53 19.55 -15.03
CA LEU A 17 5.93 19.14 -13.68
C LEU A 17 4.71 18.95 -12.77
N PHE A 18 3.72 19.82 -12.88
CA PHE A 18 2.49 19.72 -12.09
C PHE A 18 1.68 18.46 -12.40
N LEU A 19 1.72 17.98 -13.66
CA LEU A 19 1.03 16.75 -14.07
C LEU A 19 1.75 15.48 -13.59
N ILE A 20 3.06 15.53 -13.38
CA ILE A 20 3.86 14.37 -12.97
C ILE A 20 3.86 14.19 -11.44
N LEU A 21 3.96 15.27 -10.67
CA LEU A 21 4.07 15.23 -9.21
C LEU A 21 2.88 14.58 -8.48
N PRO A 22 1.60 14.78 -8.87
CA PRO A 22 0.48 14.15 -8.21
C PRO A 22 0.48 12.61 -8.26
N SER A 23 1.01 12.02 -9.33
CA SER A 23 1.00 10.56 -9.48
C SER A 23 1.94 9.84 -8.52
N LEU A 24 3.03 10.48 -8.09
CA LEU A 24 3.95 9.95 -7.07
C LEU A 24 3.33 9.99 -5.67
N SER A 25 2.58 11.04 -5.37
CA SER A 25 1.88 11.22 -4.09
C SER A 25 0.78 10.17 -3.90
N TRP A 26 0.05 9.85 -4.94
CA TRP A 26 -1.05 8.87 -4.91
C TRP A 26 -0.55 7.44 -4.66
N ALA A 27 0.62 7.09 -5.18
CA ALA A 27 1.22 5.78 -4.99
C ALA A 27 1.56 5.51 -3.51
N ALA A 28 2.01 6.52 -2.76
CA ALA A 28 2.34 6.41 -1.34
C ALA A 28 1.08 6.26 -0.47
N ASP A 29 -0.03 6.92 -0.84
CA ASP A 29 -1.28 6.90 -0.07
C ASP A 29 -2.10 5.62 -0.27
N ASP A 30 -1.97 4.95 -1.42
CA ASP A 30 -2.77 3.78 -1.76
C ASP A 30 -2.57 2.62 -0.79
N GLY A 31 -1.35 2.35 -0.34
CA GLY A 31 -1.06 1.30 0.63
C GLY A 31 -1.77 1.54 1.96
N ALA A 32 -1.66 2.75 2.50
CA ALA A 32 -2.33 3.14 3.74
C ALA A 32 -3.85 3.13 3.58
N THR A 33 -4.37 3.60 2.47
CA THR A 33 -5.80 3.64 2.17
C THR A 33 -6.39 2.24 2.09
N VAL A 34 -5.74 1.33 1.38
CA VAL A 34 -6.16 -0.08 1.29
C VAL A 34 -6.11 -0.74 2.66
N TYR A 35 -5.04 -0.51 3.43
CA TYR A 35 -4.92 -1.04 4.78
C TYR A 35 -6.10 -0.61 5.66
N LYS A 36 -6.39 0.67 5.71
CA LYS A 36 -7.50 1.22 6.51
C LYS A 36 -8.86 0.63 6.10
N ALA A 37 -9.06 0.45 4.80
CA ALA A 37 -10.34 -0.04 4.28
C ALA A 37 -10.53 -1.55 4.45
N LYS A 38 -9.46 -2.34 4.32
CA LYS A 38 -9.55 -3.80 4.20
C LYS A 38 -8.91 -4.58 5.35
N CYS A 39 -7.94 -4.03 6.03
CA CYS A 39 -7.11 -4.76 7.00
C CYS A 39 -7.30 -4.27 8.44
N ALA A 40 -7.45 -2.96 8.64
CA ALA A 40 -7.49 -2.36 9.97
C ALA A 40 -8.68 -2.82 10.81
N VAL A 41 -9.79 -3.19 10.19
CA VAL A 41 -10.98 -3.67 10.88
C VAL A 41 -10.67 -4.92 11.73
N CYS A 42 -9.75 -5.76 11.29
CA CYS A 42 -9.29 -6.94 12.03
C CYS A 42 -7.93 -6.71 12.70
N HIS A 43 -6.93 -6.25 11.95
CA HIS A 43 -5.55 -6.11 12.44
C HIS A 43 -5.29 -4.86 13.26
N GLY A 44 -6.23 -3.91 13.30
CA GLY A 44 -6.10 -2.67 14.05
C GLY A 44 -5.38 -1.58 13.27
N ALA A 45 -5.61 -0.32 13.64
CA ALA A 45 -4.99 0.84 13.00
C ALA A 45 -3.46 0.88 13.25
N ASP A 46 -3.01 0.28 14.36
CA ASP A 46 -1.59 0.18 14.76
C ASP A 46 -0.90 -1.09 14.22
N LEU A 47 -1.59 -1.92 13.45
CA LEU A 47 -1.13 -3.21 12.93
C LEU A 47 -0.83 -4.26 14.04
N GLY A 48 -1.22 -3.97 15.27
CA GLY A 48 -0.91 -4.82 16.44
C GLY A 48 -1.73 -6.09 16.55
N GLY A 49 -2.79 -6.25 15.74
CA GLY A 49 -3.67 -7.39 15.80
C GLY A 49 -4.60 -7.37 17.01
N LYS A 50 -5.29 -8.48 17.23
CA LYS A 50 -6.19 -8.70 18.37
C LYS A 50 -5.98 -10.11 18.90
N PRO A 51 -5.08 -10.32 19.89
CA PRO A 51 -4.76 -11.64 20.40
C PRO A 51 -5.98 -12.42 20.91
N ALA A 52 -6.91 -11.73 21.57
CA ALA A 52 -8.13 -12.35 22.08
C ALA A 52 -9.00 -12.96 20.97
N ALA A 53 -8.95 -12.37 19.76
CA ALA A 53 -9.66 -12.87 18.59
C ALA A 53 -8.78 -13.74 17.68
N LYS A 54 -7.58 -14.10 18.13
CA LYS A 54 -6.57 -14.86 17.37
C LYS A 54 -6.15 -14.20 16.06
N ILE A 55 -6.18 -12.87 16.03
CA ILE A 55 -5.72 -12.07 14.89
C ILE A 55 -4.27 -11.66 15.17
N PRO A 56 -3.31 -12.14 14.37
CA PRO A 56 -1.90 -11.89 14.64
C PRO A 56 -1.50 -10.43 14.41
N SER A 57 -0.46 -10.01 15.12
CA SER A 57 0.19 -8.73 14.88
C SER A 57 0.95 -8.78 13.56
N LEU A 58 0.86 -7.72 12.77
CA LEU A 58 1.63 -7.57 11.53
C LEU A 58 3.00 -6.91 11.77
N VAL A 59 3.27 -6.47 13.00
CA VAL A 59 4.54 -5.84 13.39
C VAL A 59 5.34 -6.68 14.37
N SER A 60 4.92 -7.91 14.64
CA SER A 60 5.67 -8.84 15.49
C SER A 60 6.94 -9.34 14.80
N ASP A 61 7.86 -9.89 15.59
CA ASP A 61 9.08 -10.49 15.05
C ASP A 61 8.78 -11.63 14.08
N GLU A 62 7.74 -12.40 14.33
CA GLU A 62 7.30 -13.46 13.43
C GLU A 62 6.76 -12.92 12.10
N ALA A 63 5.97 -11.86 12.15
CA ALA A 63 5.47 -11.22 10.94
C ALA A 63 6.61 -10.66 10.08
N LYS A 64 7.65 -10.13 10.72
CA LYS A 64 8.83 -9.61 10.03
C LYS A 64 9.62 -10.68 9.27
N LYS A 65 9.52 -11.94 9.67
CA LYS A 65 10.20 -13.07 9.04
C LYS A 65 9.52 -13.54 7.76
N SER A 66 8.25 -13.21 7.55
CA SER A 66 7.53 -13.57 6.33
C SER A 66 8.14 -12.86 5.13
N SER A 67 8.37 -13.59 4.05
CA SER A 67 8.85 -12.99 2.80
C SER A 67 7.76 -12.17 2.13
N ASP A 68 8.15 -11.25 1.25
CA ASP A 68 7.19 -10.48 0.47
C ASP A 68 6.33 -11.40 -0.43
N ALA A 69 6.92 -12.49 -0.93
CA ALA A 69 6.19 -13.47 -1.71
C ALA A 69 5.10 -14.18 -0.88
N ASP A 70 5.43 -14.58 0.36
CA ASP A 70 4.47 -15.20 1.26
C ASP A 70 3.36 -14.23 1.66
N MET A 71 3.70 -12.99 1.93
CA MET A 71 2.72 -11.94 2.24
C MET A 71 1.81 -11.68 1.05
N THR A 72 2.35 -11.64 -0.16
CA THR A 72 1.58 -11.47 -1.39
C THR A 72 0.58 -12.60 -1.56
N GLU A 73 1.02 -13.85 -1.40
CA GLU A 73 0.16 -15.02 -1.51
C GLU A 73 -0.94 -15.01 -0.44
N MET A 74 -0.61 -14.69 0.79
CA MET A 74 -1.58 -14.60 1.89
C MET A 74 -2.64 -13.54 1.61
N ILE A 75 -2.23 -12.37 1.17
CA ILE A 75 -3.15 -11.25 0.92
C ILE A 75 -3.99 -11.50 -0.34
N ALA A 76 -3.35 -11.95 -1.42
CA ALA A 76 -4.01 -12.12 -2.70
C ALA A 76 -4.96 -13.32 -2.73
N ASN A 77 -4.53 -14.45 -2.18
CA ASN A 77 -5.20 -15.74 -2.36
C ASN A 77 -5.59 -16.44 -1.06
N GLY A 78 -5.26 -15.85 0.09
CA GLY A 78 -5.55 -16.44 1.40
C GLY A 78 -4.50 -17.40 1.92
N GLY A 79 -3.34 -17.47 1.26
CA GLY A 79 -2.24 -18.36 1.63
C GLY A 79 -2.51 -19.83 1.30
N LYS A 80 -1.74 -20.72 1.92
CA LYS A 80 -1.85 -22.16 1.70
C LYS A 80 -3.21 -22.71 2.06
N ASP A 81 -3.84 -22.14 3.09
CA ASP A 81 -5.15 -22.60 3.58
C ASP A 81 -6.33 -21.98 2.82
N LYS A 82 -6.04 -21.16 1.82
CA LYS A 82 -7.05 -20.53 0.95
C LYS A 82 -8.14 -19.78 1.75
N LYS A 83 -7.74 -19.04 2.77
CA LYS A 83 -8.68 -18.32 3.64
C LYS A 83 -9.38 -17.21 2.86
N ALA A 84 -10.68 -17.36 2.67
CA ALA A 84 -11.50 -16.43 1.88
C ALA A 84 -11.44 -15.00 2.41
N MET A 85 -11.27 -14.81 3.73
CA MET A 85 -11.18 -13.49 4.34
C MET A 85 -9.97 -12.69 3.86
N HIS A 86 -8.92 -13.36 3.36
CA HIS A 86 -7.73 -12.71 2.83
C HIS A 86 -7.72 -12.65 1.31
N ALA A 87 -8.41 -13.47 0.60
CA ALA A 87 -8.36 -13.55 -0.87
C ALA A 87 -8.77 -12.23 -1.56
N PHE A 88 -8.03 -11.14 -1.29
CA PHE A 88 -8.36 -9.79 -1.73
C PHE A 88 -8.24 -9.58 -3.25
N ALA A 89 -7.47 -10.43 -3.95
CA ALA A 89 -7.45 -10.39 -5.41
C ALA A 89 -8.86 -10.62 -5.98
N ASN A 90 -9.65 -11.48 -5.34
CA ASN A 90 -11.04 -11.73 -5.73
C ASN A 90 -12.00 -10.61 -5.31
N GLN A 91 -11.53 -9.69 -4.47
CA GLN A 91 -12.31 -8.55 -3.96
C GLN A 91 -11.95 -7.23 -4.67
N GLY A 92 -11.24 -7.31 -5.79
CA GLY A 92 -10.91 -6.15 -6.59
C GLY A 92 -9.64 -5.40 -6.18
N VAL A 93 -8.83 -5.97 -5.28
CA VAL A 93 -7.52 -5.41 -4.94
C VAL A 93 -6.50 -5.86 -5.97
N SER A 94 -5.92 -4.91 -6.70
CA SER A 94 -4.97 -5.22 -7.77
C SER A 94 -3.62 -5.68 -7.24
N PRO A 95 -2.79 -6.37 -8.05
CA PRO A 95 -1.44 -6.73 -7.67
C PRO A 95 -0.58 -5.53 -7.26
N ASP A 96 -0.74 -4.39 -7.92
CA ASP A 96 -0.02 -3.17 -7.58
C ASP A 96 -0.45 -2.62 -6.21
N GLN A 97 -1.74 -2.67 -5.91
CA GLN A 97 -2.26 -2.28 -4.59
C GLN A 97 -1.74 -3.20 -3.48
N ILE A 98 -1.65 -4.50 -3.75
CA ILE A 98 -1.07 -5.47 -2.79
C ILE A 98 0.40 -5.14 -2.54
N LYS A 99 1.14 -4.81 -3.58
CA LYS A 99 2.55 -4.41 -3.46
C LYS A 99 2.72 -3.16 -2.59
N MET A 100 1.88 -2.15 -2.81
CA MET A 100 1.87 -0.93 -1.99
C MET A 100 1.45 -1.21 -0.55
N LEU A 101 0.50 -2.10 -0.35
CA LEU A 101 0.06 -2.54 0.98
C LEU A 101 1.21 -3.21 1.75
N ILE A 102 1.95 -4.11 1.10
CA ILE A 102 3.11 -4.76 1.71
C ILE A 102 4.18 -3.73 2.08
N ALA A 103 4.46 -2.76 1.20
CA ALA A 103 5.39 -1.67 1.50
C ALA A 103 4.94 -0.85 2.72
N TYR A 104 3.65 -0.59 2.85
CA TYR A 104 3.08 0.08 4.02
C TYR A 104 3.30 -0.72 5.31
N ILE A 105 3.02 -2.03 5.27
CA ILE A 105 3.24 -2.92 6.42
C ILE A 105 4.72 -2.97 6.78
N ARG A 106 5.62 -3.11 5.81
CA ARG A 106 7.07 -3.10 6.03
C ARG A 106 7.55 -1.80 6.67
N GLY A 107 6.99 -0.66 6.24
CA GLY A 107 7.28 0.64 6.84
C GLY A 107 6.90 0.68 8.32
N ALA A 108 5.76 0.12 8.69
CA ALA A 108 5.32 0.03 10.09
C ALA A 108 6.22 -0.91 10.92
N GLN A 109 6.72 -1.98 10.32
CA GLN A 109 7.61 -2.94 10.99
C GLN A 109 8.97 -2.35 11.35
N LYS A 110 9.38 -1.25 10.72
CA LYS A 110 10.66 -0.58 10.97
C LYS A 110 10.62 0.43 12.12
N LYS A 111 9.47 0.74 12.64
CA LYS A 111 9.31 1.72 13.73
C LYS A 111 9.59 1.13 15.11
#